data_28adb9e88d20a78a3e56d2a9e3e066e0
#
_entry.id   28adb9e88d20a78a3e56d2a9e3e066e0
#
_cell.length_a   1.000
_cell.length_b   1.000
_cell.length_c   1.000
_cell.angle_alpha   90.00
_cell.angle_beta   90.00
_cell.angle_gamma   90.00
#
_symmetry.space_group_name_H-M   'P 1'
#
loop_
_entity.id
_entity.type
_entity.pdbx_description
1 polymer ?
#
loop_
_entity_poly.entity_id
_entity_poly.type
_entity_poly.pdbx_seq_one_letter_code
_entity_poly.pdbx_strand_id
1 'polypeptide(L)'
;MTDSKEMIKKLGLTPNKALGQNFLIDTEAISRIAALADCQGENVLEIGPGLGALTSALSEKAKNLLAVEIDRTLVGILADEFADKRSVQLICGDFLKVPPAKISDAFGGEPFTVAANLPYYITSPICMRLIESGLPVKRMVLMMQVE
;
A
#
# COMPACT_ATOMS: atom_id res chain seq x y z
N MET A 1 -2.44 15.25 7.85
CA MET A 1 -2.04 14.52 6.61
C MET A 1 -1.82 15.51 5.48
N THR A 2 -0.71 15.42 4.79
CA THR A 2 -0.43 16.27 3.64
C THR A 2 -1.27 15.83 2.44
N ASP A 3 -1.92 16.77 1.77
CA ASP A 3 -2.68 16.48 0.56
C ASP A 3 -1.73 16.02 -0.54
N SER A 4 -2.08 14.93 -1.22
CA SER A 4 -1.28 14.38 -2.32
C SER A 4 -1.05 15.39 -3.44
N LYS A 5 -2.04 16.22 -3.75
CA LYS A 5 -1.90 17.28 -4.75
C LYS A 5 -0.85 18.32 -4.36
N GLU A 6 -0.87 18.74 -3.10
CA GLU A 6 0.14 19.67 -2.57
C GLU A 6 1.52 19.04 -2.60
N MET A 7 1.63 17.77 -2.21
CA MET A 7 2.90 17.08 -2.17
C MET A 7 3.48 16.90 -3.57
N ILE A 8 2.66 16.54 -4.54
CA ILE A 8 3.09 16.44 -5.95
C ILE A 8 3.63 17.77 -6.45
N LYS A 9 2.90 18.84 -6.20
CA LYS A 9 3.28 20.19 -6.60
C LYS A 9 4.56 20.66 -5.90
N LYS A 10 4.64 20.46 -4.59
CA LYS A 10 5.77 20.88 -3.75
C LYS A 10 7.06 20.17 -4.12
N LEU A 11 6.99 18.88 -4.44
CA LEU A 11 8.15 18.05 -4.74
C LEU A 11 8.46 17.95 -6.22
N GLY A 12 7.63 18.56 -7.09
CA GLY A 12 7.82 18.49 -8.53
C GLY A 12 7.69 17.07 -9.08
N LEU A 13 6.89 16.23 -8.42
CA LEU A 13 6.74 14.85 -8.81
C LEU A 13 5.80 14.69 -10.00
N THR A 14 6.14 13.75 -10.87
CA THR A 14 5.25 13.29 -11.95
C THR A 14 5.09 11.77 -11.83
N PRO A 15 3.88 11.24 -12.08
CA PRO A 15 3.70 9.78 -12.07
C PRO A 15 4.60 9.11 -13.10
N ASN A 16 5.26 8.04 -12.69
CA ASN A 16 6.06 7.22 -13.59
C ASN A 16 5.19 6.11 -14.19
N LYS A 17 4.74 6.29 -15.42
CA LYS A 17 3.86 5.33 -16.09
C LYS A 17 4.50 3.97 -16.32
N ALA A 18 5.81 3.92 -16.46
CA ALA A 18 6.54 2.65 -16.63
C ALA A 18 6.48 1.79 -15.36
N LEU A 19 6.32 2.41 -14.19
CA LEU A 19 6.13 1.71 -12.91
C LEU A 19 4.64 1.58 -12.55
N GLY A 20 3.73 2.03 -13.43
CA GLY A 20 2.31 1.99 -13.17
C GLY A 20 1.85 2.99 -12.10
N GLN A 21 2.64 4.02 -11.85
CA GLN A 21 2.28 5.02 -10.86
C GLN A 21 1.07 5.84 -11.29
N ASN A 22 0.11 5.89 -10.39
CA ASN A 22 -1.06 6.72 -10.55
C ASN A 22 -1.47 7.16 -9.15
N PHE A 23 -1.04 8.34 -8.77
CA PHE A 23 -1.20 8.82 -7.41
C PHE A 23 -2.68 9.02 -7.09
N LEU A 24 -3.16 8.31 -6.07
CA LEU A 24 -4.52 8.43 -5.58
C LEU A 24 -4.66 9.75 -4.83
N ILE A 25 -5.44 10.67 -5.41
CA ILE A 25 -5.69 12.01 -4.85
C ILE A 25 -7.16 12.23 -4.48
N ASP A 26 -8.03 11.28 -4.77
CA ASP A 26 -9.45 11.35 -4.45
C ASP A 26 -9.67 10.93 -2.99
N THR A 27 -9.98 11.90 -2.14
CA THR A 27 -10.17 11.68 -0.71
C THR A 27 -11.38 10.79 -0.41
N GLU A 28 -12.42 10.86 -1.24
CA GLU A 28 -13.59 9.99 -1.09
C GLU A 28 -13.26 8.55 -1.39
N ALA A 29 -12.50 8.30 -2.45
CA ALA A 29 -12.03 6.95 -2.79
C ALA A 29 -11.13 6.38 -1.70
N ILE A 30 -10.22 7.17 -1.15
CA ILE A 30 -9.37 6.78 -0.02
C ILE A 30 -10.22 6.36 1.17
N SER A 31 -11.20 7.17 1.54
CA SER A 31 -12.09 6.88 2.66
C SER A 31 -12.88 5.59 2.44
N ARG A 32 -13.33 5.35 1.22
CA ARG A 32 -14.05 4.12 0.86
C ARG A 32 -13.17 2.88 0.99
N ILE A 33 -11.97 2.94 0.45
CA ILE A 33 -11.04 1.80 0.54
C ILE A 33 -10.71 1.50 1.99
N ALA A 34 -10.40 2.53 2.77
CA ALA A 34 -10.10 2.37 4.19
C ALA A 34 -11.27 1.77 4.97
N ALA A 35 -12.50 2.20 4.67
CA ALA A 35 -13.69 1.66 5.31
C ALA A 35 -13.93 0.20 4.93
N LEU A 36 -13.79 -0.15 3.64
CA LEU A 36 -13.96 -1.51 3.15
C LEU A 36 -12.90 -2.46 3.68
N ALA A 37 -11.69 -1.96 3.93
CA ALA A 37 -10.62 -2.76 4.50
C ALA A 37 -10.96 -3.24 5.90
N ASP A 38 -11.78 -2.48 6.63
CA ASP A 38 -12.26 -2.83 7.97
C ASP A 38 -11.13 -3.36 8.86
N CYS A 39 -10.07 -2.55 8.96
CA CYS A 39 -8.79 -3.00 9.50
C CYS A 39 -8.52 -2.54 10.94
N GLN A 40 -9.54 -2.10 11.67
CA GLN A 40 -9.38 -1.67 13.06
C GLN A 40 -8.74 -2.78 13.91
N GLY A 41 -7.53 -2.53 14.39
CA GLY A 41 -6.78 -3.49 15.20
C GLY A 41 -6.26 -4.70 14.42
N GLU A 42 -6.25 -4.66 13.09
CA GLU A 42 -5.79 -5.75 12.25
C GLU A 42 -4.49 -5.42 11.52
N ASN A 43 -3.82 -6.47 11.01
CA ASN A 43 -2.65 -6.31 10.16
C ASN A 43 -3.09 -5.99 8.73
N VAL A 44 -2.38 -5.07 8.09
CA VAL A 44 -2.67 -4.63 6.72
C VAL A 44 -1.42 -4.67 5.86
N LEU A 45 -1.53 -5.30 4.70
CA LEU A 45 -0.54 -5.21 3.63
C LEU A 45 -1.05 -4.22 2.58
N GLU A 46 -0.30 -3.16 2.38
CA GLU A 46 -0.59 -2.18 1.32
C GLU A 46 0.40 -2.34 0.18
N ILE A 47 -0.10 -2.45 -1.04
CA ILE A 47 0.73 -2.60 -2.23
C ILE A 47 0.63 -1.31 -3.06
N GLY A 48 1.78 -0.70 -3.33
CA GLY A 48 1.85 0.53 -4.11
C GLY A 48 1.31 1.75 -3.38
N PRO A 49 1.82 2.08 -2.17
CA PRO A 49 1.31 3.21 -1.39
C PRO A 49 1.46 4.58 -2.06
N GLY A 50 2.35 4.72 -3.03
CA GLY A 50 2.58 5.98 -3.71
C GLY A 50 3.02 7.08 -2.76
N LEU A 51 2.22 8.14 -2.64
CA LEU A 51 2.52 9.26 -1.73
C LEU A 51 1.99 9.07 -0.31
N GLY A 52 1.33 7.94 -0.04
CA GLY A 52 0.94 7.58 1.31
C GLY A 52 -0.42 8.09 1.78
N ALA A 53 -1.28 8.55 0.88
CA ALA A 53 -2.61 9.02 1.26
C ALA A 53 -3.46 7.89 1.85
N LEU A 54 -3.51 6.75 1.19
CA LEU A 54 -4.19 5.56 1.72
C LEU A 54 -3.44 5.00 2.92
N THR A 55 -2.11 5.00 2.89
CA THR A 55 -1.26 4.57 4.00
C THR A 55 -1.62 5.32 5.29
N SER A 56 -1.76 6.62 5.20
CA SER A 56 -2.12 7.47 6.34
C SER A 56 -3.47 7.05 6.93
N ALA A 57 -4.48 6.87 6.09
CA ALA A 57 -5.82 6.47 6.54
C ALA A 57 -5.82 5.08 7.19
N LEU A 58 -5.13 4.12 6.58
CA LEU A 58 -5.04 2.76 7.10
C LEU A 58 -4.24 2.70 8.39
N SER A 59 -3.14 3.45 8.49
CA SER A 59 -2.26 3.41 9.66
C SER A 59 -2.90 3.92 10.94
N GLU A 60 -3.94 4.72 10.84
CA GLU A 60 -4.69 5.19 12.00
C GLU A 60 -5.50 4.08 12.67
N LYS A 61 -5.84 3.03 11.93
CA LYS A 61 -6.71 1.95 12.38
C LYS A 61 -5.98 0.63 12.54
N ALA A 62 -5.00 0.36 11.68
CA ALA A 62 -4.30 -0.92 11.63
C ALA A 62 -3.41 -1.14 12.88
N LYS A 63 -3.33 -2.40 13.30
CA LYS A 63 -2.37 -2.83 14.32
C LYS A 63 -0.94 -2.73 13.79
N ASN A 64 -0.70 -3.31 12.61
CA ASN A 64 0.55 -3.22 11.87
C ASN A 64 0.22 -3.01 10.39
N LEU A 65 0.98 -2.14 9.73
CA LEU A 65 0.86 -1.91 8.31
C LEU A 65 2.22 -2.14 7.65
N LEU A 66 2.23 -3.02 6.66
CA LEU A 66 3.38 -3.24 5.79
C LEU A 66 3.07 -2.68 4.42
N ALA A 67 3.82 -1.70 3.97
CA ALA A 67 3.66 -1.11 2.64
C ALA A 67 4.84 -1.50 1.75
N VAL A 68 4.52 -1.98 0.55
CA VAL A 68 5.52 -2.40 -0.45
C VAL A 68 5.46 -1.45 -1.64
N GLU A 69 6.54 -0.73 -1.89
CA GLU A 69 6.66 0.27 -2.95
C GLU A 69 7.91 0.01 -3.79
N ILE A 70 7.74 0.00 -5.10
CA ILE A 70 8.84 -0.28 -6.02
C ILE A 70 9.74 0.94 -6.26
N ASP A 71 9.21 2.14 -6.14
CA ASP A 71 9.93 3.38 -6.42
C ASP A 71 10.71 3.84 -5.20
N ARG A 72 12.05 3.86 -5.31
CA ARG A 72 12.94 4.26 -4.21
C ARG A 72 12.72 5.68 -3.72
N THR A 73 12.40 6.60 -4.63
CA THR A 73 12.14 7.99 -4.26
C THR A 73 10.90 8.07 -3.39
N LEU A 74 9.83 7.36 -3.75
CA LEU A 74 8.62 7.32 -2.96
C LEU A 74 8.84 6.63 -1.62
N VAL A 75 9.63 5.57 -1.56
CA VAL A 75 9.96 4.92 -0.28
C VAL A 75 10.66 5.90 0.66
N GLY A 76 11.58 6.72 0.15
CA GLY A 76 12.24 7.74 0.96
C GLY A 76 11.26 8.78 1.52
N ILE A 77 10.33 9.22 0.69
CA ILE A 77 9.28 10.16 1.12
C ILE A 77 8.39 9.54 2.19
N LEU A 78 7.97 8.29 1.98
CA LEU A 78 7.14 7.56 2.95
C LEU A 78 7.88 7.32 4.25
N ALA A 79 9.15 6.97 4.20
CA ALA A 79 9.96 6.76 5.40
C ALA A 79 10.01 8.01 6.27
N ASP A 80 10.15 9.19 5.65
CA ASP A 80 10.14 10.45 6.38
C ASP A 80 8.76 10.77 6.94
N GLU A 81 7.71 10.59 6.13
CA GLU A 81 6.33 10.89 6.52
C GLU A 81 5.85 10.04 7.69
N PHE A 82 6.23 8.76 7.72
CA PHE A 82 5.79 7.81 8.74
C PHE A 82 6.87 7.45 9.77
N ALA A 83 7.93 8.26 9.87
CA ALA A 83 9.05 7.99 10.77
C ALA A 83 8.63 7.80 12.23
N ASP A 84 7.60 8.52 12.68
CA ASP A 84 7.10 8.47 14.05
C ASP A 84 6.08 7.34 14.30
N LYS A 85 5.66 6.63 13.26
CA LYS A 85 4.67 5.56 13.37
C LYS A 85 5.34 4.19 13.31
N ARG A 86 5.58 3.60 14.48
CA ARG A 86 6.24 2.29 14.61
C ARG A 86 5.44 1.15 13.99
N SER A 87 4.13 1.31 13.86
CA SER A 87 3.26 0.31 13.25
C SER A 87 3.40 0.23 11.74
N VAL A 88 4.04 1.22 11.10
CA VAL A 88 4.23 1.27 9.65
C VAL A 88 5.62 0.76 9.31
N GLN A 89 5.68 -0.28 8.49
CA GLN A 89 6.92 -0.84 7.94
C GLN A 89 6.89 -0.68 6.42
N LEU A 90 8.06 -0.42 5.84
CA LEU A 90 8.20 -0.22 4.40
C LEU A 90 9.15 -1.24 3.81
N ILE A 91 8.80 -1.77 2.64
CA ILE A 91 9.69 -2.57 1.81
C ILE A 91 9.82 -1.87 0.47
N CYS A 92 11.06 -1.61 0.04
CA CYS A 92 11.34 -1.11 -1.29
C CYS A 92 11.55 -2.30 -2.22
N GLY A 93 10.64 -2.50 -3.16
CA GLY A 93 10.77 -3.60 -4.11
C GLY A 93 9.51 -3.86 -4.91
N ASP A 94 9.67 -4.73 -5.91
CA ASP A 94 8.56 -5.24 -6.69
C ASP A 94 7.82 -6.30 -5.87
N PHE A 95 6.54 -6.08 -5.61
CA PHE A 95 5.75 -7.00 -4.81
C PHE A 95 5.80 -8.43 -5.35
N LEU A 96 5.83 -8.60 -6.67
CA LEU A 96 5.88 -9.92 -7.29
C LEU A 96 7.18 -10.67 -7.00
N LYS A 97 8.20 -9.98 -6.50
CA LYS A 97 9.50 -10.55 -6.15
C LYS A 97 9.76 -10.59 -4.64
N VAL A 98 8.87 -10.01 -3.84
CA VAL A 98 9.03 -10.03 -2.37
C VAL A 98 8.78 -11.45 -1.87
N PRO A 99 9.72 -12.06 -1.13
CA PRO A 99 9.50 -13.38 -0.56
C PRO A 99 8.32 -13.40 0.41
N PRO A 100 7.43 -14.39 0.33
CA PRO A 100 6.31 -14.50 1.28
C PRO A 100 6.74 -14.48 2.75
N ALA A 101 7.93 -15.01 3.06
CA ALA A 101 8.46 -15.01 4.42
C ALA A 101 8.60 -13.60 5.00
N LYS A 102 8.96 -12.61 4.18
CA LYS A 102 9.07 -11.22 4.65
C LYS A 102 7.73 -10.65 5.07
N ILE A 103 6.67 -11.03 4.38
CA ILE A 103 5.32 -10.61 4.72
C ILE A 103 4.88 -11.30 6.01
N SER A 104 5.09 -12.61 6.09
CA SER A 104 4.80 -13.39 7.28
C SER A 104 5.52 -12.84 8.51
N ASP A 105 6.81 -12.53 8.38
CA ASP A 105 7.62 -12.00 9.48
C ASP A 105 7.08 -10.65 9.98
N ALA A 106 6.63 -9.80 9.06
CA ALA A 106 6.08 -8.48 9.43
C ALA A 106 4.83 -8.60 10.31
N PHE A 107 4.07 -9.67 10.15
CA PHE A 107 2.81 -9.89 10.86
C PHE A 107 2.86 -11.01 11.89
N GLY A 108 4.03 -11.55 12.15
CA GLY A 108 4.18 -12.67 13.11
C GLY A 108 3.39 -13.91 12.71
N GLY A 109 3.18 -14.13 11.43
CA GLY A 109 2.40 -15.25 10.90
C GLY A 109 0.89 -15.10 11.03
N GLU A 110 0.41 -13.96 11.56
CA GLU A 110 -1.02 -13.71 11.74
C GLU A 110 -1.72 -13.33 10.43
N PRO A 111 -3.05 -13.52 10.35
CA PRO A 111 -3.86 -13.07 9.21
C PRO A 111 -3.75 -11.58 8.96
N PHE A 112 -3.89 -11.18 7.70
CA PHE A 112 -3.82 -9.79 7.32
C PHE A 112 -4.80 -9.46 6.18
N THR A 113 -5.16 -8.19 6.09
CA THR A 113 -5.97 -7.64 5.01
C THR A 113 -5.06 -6.98 3.98
N VAL A 114 -5.36 -7.14 2.71
CA VAL A 114 -4.64 -6.47 1.62
C VAL A 114 -5.44 -5.28 1.14
N ALA A 115 -4.78 -4.13 1.03
CA ALA A 115 -5.37 -2.92 0.46
C ALA A 115 -4.42 -2.36 -0.59
N ALA A 116 -4.95 -1.98 -1.74
CA ALA A 116 -4.12 -1.46 -2.81
C ALA A 116 -4.91 -0.65 -3.82
N ASN A 117 -4.23 0.35 -4.39
CA ASN A 117 -4.69 1.07 -5.57
C ASN A 117 -3.73 0.71 -6.70
N LEU A 118 -4.17 -0.14 -7.62
CA LEU A 118 -3.29 -0.77 -8.62
C LEU A 118 -3.66 -0.38 -10.04
N PRO A 119 -2.66 -0.30 -10.94
CA PRO A 119 -2.94 -0.31 -12.37
C PRO A 119 -3.63 -1.63 -12.73
N TYR A 120 -4.57 -1.57 -13.68
CA TYR A 120 -5.38 -2.76 -14.03
C TYR A 120 -4.53 -3.97 -14.47
N TYR A 121 -3.43 -3.73 -15.17
CA TYR A 121 -2.61 -4.81 -15.76
C TYR A 121 -1.81 -5.62 -14.72
N ILE A 122 -1.63 -5.11 -13.51
CA ILE A 122 -0.86 -5.81 -12.48
C ILE A 122 -1.75 -6.49 -11.44
N THR A 123 -3.04 -6.22 -11.47
CA THR A 123 -3.98 -6.74 -10.46
C THR A 123 -4.03 -8.27 -10.45
N SER A 124 -4.18 -8.90 -11.62
CA SER A 124 -4.23 -10.37 -11.70
C SER A 124 -2.95 -11.04 -11.23
N PRO A 125 -1.74 -10.63 -11.66
CA PRO A 125 -0.51 -11.20 -11.14
C PRO A 125 -0.38 -11.08 -9.62
N ILE A 126 -0.78 -9.95 -9.05
CA ILE A 126 -0.71 -9.74 -7.60
C ILE A 126 -1.68 -10.65 -6.87
N CYS A 127 -2.93 -10.75 -7.33
CA CYS A 127 -3.91 -11.66 -6.74
C CYS A 127 -3.43 -13.11 -6.79
N MET A 128 -2.91 -13.55 -7.92
CA MET A 128 -2.39 -14.91 -8.09
C MET A 128 -1.22 -15.18 -7.15
N ARG A 129 -0.30 -14.23 -7.03
CA ARG A 129 0.83 -14.37 -6.11
C ARG A 129 0.36 -14.54 -4.66
N LEU A 130 -0.61 -13.75 -4.23
CA LEU A 130 -1.16 -13.84 -2.87
C LEU A 130 -1.85 -15.19 -2.65
N ILE A 131 -2.66 -15.64 -3.61
CA ILE A 131 -3.37 -16.93 -3.52
C ILE A 131 -2.37 -18.08 -3.46
N GLU A 132 -1.35 -18.08 -4.32
CA GLU A 132 -0.35 -19.14 -4.40
C GLU A 132 0.65 -19.13 -3.24
N SER A 133 0.80 -18.00 -2.54
CA SER A 133 1.77 -17.85 -1.46
C SER A 133 1.49 -18.72 -0.24
N GLY A 134 0.24 -19.12 -0.04
CA GLY A 134 -0.18 -19.82 1.17
C GLY A 134 -0.28 -18.92 2.41
N LEU A 135 -0.11 -17.62 2.25
CA LEU A 135 -0.22 -16.66 3.36
C LEU A 135 -1.68 -16.51 3.81
N PRO A 136 -1.90 -16.25 5.11
CA PRO A 136 -3.25 -16.12 5.67
C PRO A 136 -3.88 -14.77 5.32
N VAL A 137 -4.27 -14.59 4.07
CA VAL A 137 -4.97 -13.39 3.61
C VAL A 137 -6.43 -13.47 4.05
N LYS A 138 -6.85 -12.52 4.87
CA LYS A 138 -8.20 -12.44 5.38
C LYS A 138 -9.16 -11.81 4.38
N ARG A 139 -8.71 -10.74 3.73
CA ARG A 139 -9.54 -9.92 2.84
C ARG A 139 -8.64 -9.15 1.88
N MET A 140 -9.11 -8.92 0.68
CA MET A 140 -8.43 -8.06 -0.29
C MET A 140 -9.38 -6.96 -0.75
N VAL A 141 -8.97 -5.71 -0.58
CA VAL A 141 -9.70 -4.54 -1.09
C VAL A 141 -8.80 -3.86 -2.11
N LEU A 142 -9.17 -4.01 -3.36
CA LEU A 142 -8.37 -3.53 -4.47
C LEU A 142 -9.16 -2.50 -5.26
N MET A 143 -8.56 -1.33 -5.47
CA MET A 143 -9.08 -0.36 -6.41
C MET A 143 -8.30 -0.47 -7.70
N MET A 144 -9.00 -0.74 -8.79
CA MET A 144 -8.41 -0.81 -10.11
C MET A 144 -8.74 0.44 -10.89
N GLN A 145 -7.74 0.94 -11.61
CA GLN A 145 -7.99 2.02 -12.54
C GLN A 145 -8.27 1.45 -13.91
N VAL A 146 -9.39 1.84 -14.47
CA VAL A 146 -9.79 1.48 -15.83
C VAL A 146 -9.34 2.60 -16.74
N GLU A 147 -8.51 2.29 -17.72
CA GLU A 147 -8.11 3.23 -18.76
C GLU A 147 -9.19 3.43 -19.79
#